data_c1c6f3dbfaa71b6436859b3a62684ea0
#
_entry.id   c1c6f3dbfaa71b6436859b3a62684ea0
#
_cell.length_a   1.000
_cell.length_b   1.000
_cell.length_c   1.000
_cell.angle_alpha   90.00
_cell.angle_beta   90.00
_cell.angle_gamma   90.00
#
_symmetry.space_group_name_H-M   'P 1'
#
loop_
_entity.id
_entity.type
_entity.pdbx_description
1 polymer ?
#
loop_
_entity_poly.entity_id
_entity_poly.type
_entity_poly.pdbx_seq_one_letter_code
_entity_poly.pdbx_strand_id
1 'polypeptide(L)'
;MINYSIVIRGTKPGTKTEDITETKAYGVAQISENLTINDFAKHIAGHGTLYSRDVIQGVLIKMVDCMRELLLEGKKIQLGELGSFGVSLSTKGANTAALFTAENIKKVNVNWDRGKMFQNLRDDAVFNLVPSRKAQEEAVAEAKRQETTQPEEP
;
A
#
# COMPACT_ATOMS: atom_id res chain seq x y z
N MET A 1 6.29 14.83 2.32
CA MET A 1 6.45 14.95 0.84
C MET A 1 6.30 13.57 0.23
N ILE A 2 5.48 13.44 -0.82
CA ILE A 2 5.22 12.17 -1.49
C ILE A 2 6.01 12.16 -2.80
N ASN A 3 6.93 11.20 -2.93
CA ASN A 3 7.67 10.99 -4.16
C ASN A 3 6.78 10.25 -5.18
N TYR A 4 6.83 10.68 -6.43
CA TYR A 4 6.13 10.00 -7.51
C TYR A 4 7.00 9.96 -8.77
N SER A 5 6.78 8.96 -9.62
CA SER A 5 7.36 8.88 -10.95
C SER A 5 6.26 8.80 -12.01
N ILE A 6 6.62 9.12 -13.25
CA ILE A 6 5.70 9.04 -14.38
C ILE A 6 5.89 7.70 -15.08
N VAL A 7 4.78 7.04 -15.39
CA VAL A 7 4.74 5.81 -16.20
C VAL A 7 3.74 5.98 -17.34
N ILE A 8 4.08 5.43 -18.49
CA ILE A 8 3.21 5.43 -19.67
C ILE A 8 2.45 4.10 -19.70
N ARG A 9 1.15 4.16 -19.80
CA ARG A 9 0.25 2.97 -19.83
C ARG A 9 -0.84 3.16 -20.87
N GLY A 10 -1.35 2.03 -21.37
CA GLY A 10 -2.56 2.03 -22.19
C GLY A 10 -3.76 2.57 -21.42
N THR A 11 -4.66 3.24 -22.11
CA THR A 11 -5.87 3.88 -21.51
C THR A 11 -6.90 2.88 -21.05
N LYS A 12 -6.91 1.66 -21.62
CA LYS A 12 -7.86 0.59 -21.26
C LYS A 12 -7.16 -0.42 -20.35
N PRO A 13 -7.60 -0.56 -19.06
CA PRO A 13 -7.06 -1.58 -18.16
C PRO A 13 -7.25 -2.99 -18.71
N GLY A 14 -6.23 -3.85 -18.53
CA GLY A 14 -6.30 -5.26 -18.95
C GLY A 14 -6.07 -5.53 -20.43
N THR A 15 -5.80 -4.51 -21.25
CA THR A 15 -5.44 -4.68 -22.66
C THR A 15 -4.03 -5.28 -22.75
N LYS A 16 -3.86 -6.29 -23.63
CA LYS A 16 -2.52 -6.84 -23.93
C LYS A 16 -1.63 -5.78 -24.56
N THR A 17 -0.33 -5.87 -24.32
CA THR A 17 0.65 -4.86 -24.79
C THR A 17 0.59 -4.63 -26.31
N GLU A 18 0.32 -5.67 -27.07
CA GLU A 18 0.20 -5.67 -28.54
C GLU A 18 -1.08 -4.97 -29.06
N ASP A 19 -2.12 -4.88 -28.21
CA ASP A 19 -3.42 -4.27 -28.57
C ASP A 19 -3.56 -2.82 -28.04
N ILE A 20 -2.48 -2.23 -27.50
CA ILE A 20 -2.50 -0.87 -26.96
C ILE A 20 -2.46 0.13 -28.11
N THR A 21 -3.58 0.79 -28.39
CA THR A 21 -3.72 1.81 -29.45
C THR A 21 -3.54 3.23 -28.94
N GLU A 22 -3.75 3.47 -27.63
CA GLU A 22 -3.66 4.78 -27.00
C GLU A 22 -2.95 4.68 -25.65
N THR A 23 -1.97 5.54 -25.43
CA THR A 23 -1.22 5.60 -24.15
C THR A 23 -1.33 6.97 -23.52
N LYS A 24 -1.31 7.01 -22.18
CA LYS A 24 -1.26 8.25 -21.37
C LYS A 24 -0.20 8.13 -20.28
N ALA A 25 0.29 9.27 -19.84
CA ALA A 25 1.21 9.36 -18.72
C ALA A 25 0.41 9.39 -17.39
N TYR A 26 0.82 8.56 -16.45
CA TYR A 26 0.20 8.46 -15.11
C TYR A 26 1.26 8.61 -14.04
N GLY A 27 0.91 9.31 -12.94
CA GLY A 27 1.73 9.38 -11.74
C GLY A 27 1.60 8.11 -10.91
N VAL A 28 2.73 7.57 -10.45
CA VAL A 28 2.78 6.42 -9.54
C VAL A 28 3.59 6.81 -8.32
N ALA A 29 3.00 6.65 -7.11
CA ALA A 29 3.70 6.92 -5.86
C ALA A 29 4.93 6.01 -5.71
N GLN A 30 6.03 6.60 -5.28
CA GLN A 30 7.26 5.89 -4.97
C GLN A 30 7.39 5.76 -3.46
N ILE A 31 7.32 4.53 -2.95
CA ILE A 31 7.50 4.23 -1.53
C ILE A 31 8.99 4.35 -1.20
N SER A 32 9.33 5.30 -0.34
CA SER A 32 10.71 5.55 0.09
C SER A 32 11.20 4.52 1.10
N GLU A 33 10.32 4.10 2.00
CA GLU A 33 10.65 3.21 3.10
C GLU A 33 9.45 2.32 3.46
N ASN A 34 9.72 1.11 3.93
CA ASN A 34 8.72 0.20 4.45
C ASN A 34 8.93 0.04 5.97
N LEU A 35 8.15 0.77 6.76
CA LEU A 35 8.24 0.74 8.21
C LEU A 35 7.60 -0.53 8.78
N THR A 36 8.34 -1.18 9.68
CA THR A 36 7.81 -2.29 10.49
C THR A 36 6.96 -1.77 11.65
N ILE A 37 6.23 -2.66 12.31
CA ILE A 37 5.48 -2.31 13.53
C ILE A 37 6.40 -1.80 14.65
N ASN A 38 7.64 -2.30 14.71
CA ASN A 38 8.67 -1.84 15.64
C ASN A 38 9.13 -0.40 15.31
N ASP A 39 9.34 -0.10 14.03
CA ASP A 39 9.73 1.24 13.59
C ASP A 39 8.61 2.25 13.83
N PHE A 40 7.37 1.83 13.60
CA PHE A 40 6.20 2.64 13.89
C PHE A 40 6.04 2.89 15.40
N ALA A 41 6.22 1.88 16.24
CA ALA A 41 6.20 2.03 17.71
C ALA A 41 7.33 2.97 18.19
N LYS A 42 8.53 2.89 17.60
CA LYS A 42 9.64 3.80 17.87
C LYS A 42 9.28 5.24 17.49
N HIS A 43 8.65 5.42 16.33
CA HIS A 43 8.19 6.75 15.89
C HIS A 43 7.19 7.35 16.87
N ILE A 44 6.17 6.58 17.28
CA ILE A 44 5.16 7.04 18.25
C ILE A 44 5.84 7.42 19.58
N ALA A 45 6.75 6.59 20.08
CA ALA A 45 7.49 6.86 21.33
C ALA A 45 8.30 8.18 21.25
N GLY A 46 8.80 8.54 20.07
CA GLY A 46 9.53 9.78 19.81
C GLY A 46 8.69 11.06 19.92
N HIS A 47 7.36 10.96 19.88
CA HIS A 47 6.43 12.09 20.01
C HIS A 47 6.13 12.49 21.47
N GLY A 48 6.94 12.09 22.45
CA GLY A 48 6.82 12.57 23.82
C GLY A 48 5.70 11.89 24.64
N THR A 49 5.43 10.61 24.38
CA THR A 49 4.50 9.80 25.14
C THR A 49 5.13 9.29 26.45
N LEU A 50 4.29 8.99 27.45
CA LEU A 50 4.67 8.34 28.71
C LEU A 50 4.98 6.84 28.51
N TYR A 51 4.65 6.27 27.37
CA TYR A 51 4.80 4.83 27.10
C TYR A 51 6.11 4.54 26.39
N SER A 52 6.80 3.50 26.83
CA SER A 52 8.00 3.03 26.14
C SER A 52 7.64 2.41 24.79
N ARG A 53 8.61 2.37 23.86
CA ARG A 53 8.48 1.71 22.56
C ARG A 53 7.91 0.30 22.69
N ASP A 54 8.41 -0.48 23.65
CA ASP A 54 8.02 -1.90 23.82
C ASP A 54 6.57 -2.06 24.28
N VAL A 55 6.09 -1.17 25.14
CA VAL A 55 4.68 -1.10 25.53
C VAL A 55 3.80 -0.77 24.32
N ILE A 56 4.17 0.24 23.55
CA ILE A 56 3.44 0.64 22.33
C ILE A 56 3.41 -0.51 21.33
N GLN A 57 4.54 -1.14 21.07
CA GLN A 57 4.63 -2.29 20.17
C GLN A 57 3.74 -3.44 20.62
N GLY A 58 3.75 -3.77 21.91
CA GLY A 58 2.89 -4.81 22.49
C GLY A 58 1.40 -4.52 22.28
N VAL A 59 0.98 -3.26 22.51
CA VAL A 59 -0.42 -2.82 22.27
C VAL A 59 -0.78 -2.93 20.79
N LEU A 60 0.08 -2.48 19.88
CA LEU A 60 -0.18 -2.57 18.45
C LEU A 60 -0.30 -4.02 17.95
N ILE A 61 0.55 -4.93 18.45
CA ILE A 61 0.46 -6.37 18.13
C ILE A 61 -0.88 -6.92 18.63
N LYS A 62 -1.25 -6.64 19.89
CA LYS A 62 -2.53 -7.08 20.45
C LYS A 62 -3.73 -6.51 19.72
N MET A 63 -3.64 -5.26 19.28
CA MET A 63 -4.69 -4.65 18.45
C MET A 63 -4.92 -5.46 17.18
N VAL A 64 -3.86 -5.85 16.46
CA VAL A 64 -3.97 -6.66 15.25
C VAL A 64 -4.62 -8.02 15.51
N ASP A 65 -4.20 -8.71 16.60
CA ASP A 65 -4.76 -10.00 16.99
C ASP A 65 -6.27 -9.89 17.28
N CYS A 66 -6.66 -8.93 18.10
CA CYS A 66 -8.07 -8.70 18.48
C CYS A 66 -8.91 -8.25 17.27
N MET A 67 -8.35 -7.43 16.36
CA MET A 67 -9.04 -7.03 15.15
C MET A 67 -9.35 -8.25 14.27
N ARG A 68 -8.37 -9.16 14.12
CA ARG A 68 -8.58 -10.39 13.34
C ARG A 68 -9.71 -11.24 13.95
N GLU A 69 -9.71 -11.44 15.27
CA GLU A 69 -10.74 -12.19 15.99
C GLU A 69 -12.13 -11.60 15.75
N LEU A 70 -12.29 -10.30 16.01
CA LEU A 70 -13.58 -9.61 15.89
C LEU A 70 -14.10 -9.56 14.42
N LEU A 71 -13.21 -9.41 13.44
CA LEU A 71 -13.59 -9.43 12.04
C LEU A 71 -14.06 -10.83 11.60
N LEU A 72 -13.47 -11.91 12.14
CA LEU A 72 -13.92 -13.28 11.88
C LEU A 72 -15.29 -13.57 12.52
N GLU A 73 -15.65 -12.85 13.57
CA GLU A 73 -17.01 -12.88 14.15
C GLU A 73 -18.01 -12.01 13.36
N GLY A 74 -17.60 -11.42 12.25
CA GLY A 74 -18.45 -10.56 11.40
C GLY A 74 -18.69 -9.16 11.96
N LYS A 75 -17.91 -8.73 12.96
CA LYS A 75 -18.05 -7.39 13.57
C LYS A 75 -17.34 -6.33 12.73
N LYS A 76 -17.90 -5.12 12.69
CA LYS A 76 -17.24 -3.92 12.19
C LYS A 76 -16.55 -3.20 13.35
N ILE A 77 -15.28 -2.83 13.16
CA ILE A 77 -14.46 -2.18 14.19
C ILE A 77 -14.29 -0.72 13.81
N GLN A 78 -14.68 0.19 14.68
CA GLN A 78 -14.54 1.63 14.48
C GLN A 78 -13.42 2.15 15.39
N LEU A 79 -12.39 2.74 14.78
CA LEU A 79 -11.18 3.24 15.43
C LEU A 79 -11.07 4.77 15.32
N GLY A 80 -12.14 5.47 15.70
CA GLY A 80 -12.18 6.94 15.72
C GLY A 80 -11.76 7.55 14.38
N GLU A 81 -10.83 8.47 14.43
CA GLU A 81 -10.33 9.21 13.25
C GLU A 81 -9.53 8.36 12.25
N LEU A 82 -9.06 7.17 12.66
CA LEU A 82 -8.45 6.21 11.73
C LEU A 82 -9.48 5.67 10.73
N GLY A 83 -10.74 5.54 11.16
CA GLY A 83 -11.81 5.01 10.34
C GLY A 83 -12.34 3.66 10.83
N SER A 84 -12.91 2.87 9.95
CA SER A 84 -13.49 1.59 10.32
C SER A 84 -13.02 0.45 9.43
N PHE A 85 -12.95 -0.73 10.03
CA PHE A 85 -12.60 -1.98 9.38
C PHE A 85 -13.80 -2.92 9.40
N GLY A 86 -14.07 -3.54 8.28
CA GLY A 86 -15.16 -4.50 8.14
C GLY A 86 -14.81 -5.56 7.10
N VAL A 87 -15.68 -6.55 6.96
CA VAL A 87 -15.49 -7.63 6.00
C VAL A 87 -16.51 -7.56 4.87
N SER A 88 -16.11 -8.00 3.69
CA SER A 88 -16.99 -8.25 2.56
C SER A 88 -16.68 -9.62 1.95
N LEU A 89 -17.66 -10.19 1.26
CA LEU A 89 -17.53 -11.51 0.67
C LEU A 89 -17.45 -11.42 -0.86
N SER A 90 -16.50 -12.15 -1.43
CA SER A 90 -16.51 -12.45 -2.87
C SER A 90 -17.13 -13.82 -3.06
N THR A 91 -18.20 -13.90 -3.85
CA THR A 91 -18.97 -15.13 -3.99
C THR A 91 -19.12 -15.54 -5.47
N LYS A 92 -19.32 -16.83 -5.71
CA LYS A 92 -19.85 -17.35 -6.96
C LYS A 92 -21.37 -17.42 -6.85
N GLY A 93 -22.09 -16.85 -7.81
CA GLY A 93 -23.54 -16.91 -7.83
C GLY A 93 -24.07 -18.34 -7.90
N ALA A 94 -25.25 -18.57 -7.32
CA ALA A 94 -26.06 -19.77 -7.51
C ALA A 94 -27.33 -19.41 -8.32
N ASN A 95 -27.94 -20.39 -9.00
CA ASN A 95 -29.10 -20.13 -9.83
C ASN A 95 -30.35 -19.72 -9.02
N THR A 96 -30.44 -20.14 -7.77
CA THR A 96 -31.50 -19.75 -6.85
C THR A 96 -30.93 -19.52 -5.45
N ALA A 97 -31.66 -18.77 -4.60
CA ALA A 97 -31.27 -18.56 -3.22
C ALA A 97 -31.14 -19.87 -2.42
N ALA A 98 -32.00 -20.84 -2.71
CA ALA A 98 -31.99 -22.15 -2.04
C ALA A 98 -30.75 -22.99 -2.36
N LEU A 99 -30.10 -22.74 -3.50
CA LEU A 99 -28.85 -23.42 -3.90
C LEU A 99 -27.59 -22.69 -3.44
N PHE A 100 -27.72 -21.51 -2.83
CA PHE A 100 -26.57 -20.77 -2.31
C PHE A 100 -26.16 -21.34 -0.96
N THR A 101 -24.91 -21.80 -0.86
CA THR A 101 -24.31 -22.33 0.36
C THR A 101 -22.99 -21.62 0.67
N ALA A 102 -22.39 -21.90 1.82
CA ALA A 102 -21.07 -21.36 2.20
C ALA A 102 -19.96 -21.71 1.18
N GLU A 103 -20.09 -22.78 0.41
CA GLU A 103 -19.17 -23.17 -0.66
C GLU A 103 -19.11 -22.16 -1.82
N ASN A 104 -20.16 -21.36 -1.95
CA ASN A 104 -20.20 -20.29 -2.93
C ASN A 104 -19.31 -19.09 -2.53
N ILE A 105 -18.91 -19.00 -1.25
CA ILE A 105 -18.02 -17.95 -0.75
C ILE A 105 -16.59 -18.28 -1.18
N LYS A 106 -15.96 -17.40 -1.97
CA LYS A 106 -14.60 -17.61 -2.50
C LYS A 106 -13.54 -16.88 -1.70
N LYS A 107 -13.86 -15.71 -1.16
CA LYS A 107 -12.94 -14.89 -0.37
C LYS A 107 -13.70 -14.09 0.67
N VAL A 108 -13.03 -13.87 1.80
CA VAL A 108 -13.37 -12.84 2.77
C VAL A 108 -12.36 -11.70 2.59
N ASN A 109 -12.83 -10.51 2.28
CA ASN A 109 -11.98 -9.34 2.08
C ASN A 109 -12.12 -8.42 3.29
N VAL A 110 -10.99 -7.90 3.77
CA VAL A 110 -11.00 -6.85 4.79
C VAL A 110 -10.99 -5.50 4.09
N ASN A 111 -11.94 -4.65 4.43
CA ASN A 111 -12.09 -3.31 3.87
C ASN A 111 -11.82 -2.28 4.96
N TRP A 112 -11.13 -1.22 4.58
CA TRP A 112 -10.90 -0.05 5.41
C TRP A 112 -11.68 1.15 4.83
N ASP A 113 -12.63 1.66 5.62
CA ASP A 113 -13.31 2.92 5.34
C ASP A 113 -12.54 4.02 6.06
N ARG A 114 -11.95 4.93 5.33
CA ARG A 114 -11.10 6.00 5.85
C ARG A 114 -11.85 6.92 6.81
N GLY A 115 -11.26 7.15 7.98
CA GLY A 115 -11.70 8.19 8.92
C GLY A 115 -11.37 9.60 8.43
N LYS A 116 -11.82 10.61 9.15
CA LYS A 116 -11.68 12.02 8.75
C LYS A 116 -10.23 12.45 8.58
N MET A 117 -9.32 11.97 9.40
CA MET A 117 -7.89 12.30 9.31
C MET A 117 -7.22 11.80 8.02
N PHE A 118 -7.84 10.84 7.32
CA PHE A 118 -7.33 10.25 6.08
C PHE A 118 -8.13 10.65 4.83
N GLN A 119 -9.08 11.58 5.02
CA GLN A 119 -9.79 12.22 3.91
C GLN A 119 -8.97 13.41 3.43
N ASN A 120 -9.05 13.71 2.12
CA ASN A 120 -8.45 14.90 1.52
C ASN A 120 -6.93 15.06 1.72
N LEU A 121 -6.19 13.96 1.94
CA LEU A 121 -4.71 13.99 2.06
C LEU A 121 -4.03 14.69 0.87
N ARG A 122 -4.74 14.83 -0.28
CA ARG A 122 -4.24 15.54 -1.46
C ARG A 122 -3.97 17.01 -1.16
N ASP A 123 -4.79 17.63 -0.32
CA ASP A 123 -4.74 19.07 -0.04
C ASP A 123 -3.53 19.41 0.86
N ASP A 124 -3.14 18.48 1.72
CA ASP A 124 -1.99 18.62 2.62
C ASP A 124 -0.69 18.07 2.00
N ALA A 125 -0.79 17.34 0.88
CA ALA A 125 0.34 16.64 0.31
C ALA A 125 1.22 17.55 -0.55
N VAL A 126 2.52 17.49 -0.31
CA VAL A 126 3.56 18.04 -1.20
C VAL A 126 4.11 16.91 -2.05
N PHE A 127 4.19 17.12 -3.36
CA PHE A 127 4.62 16.12 -4.33
C PHE A 127 5.99 16.44 -4.89
N ASN A 128 6.83 15.39 -5.05
CA ASN A 128 8.16 15.49 -5.62
C ASN A 128 8.31 14.46 -6.74
N LEU A 129 8.63 14.94 -7.95
CA LEU A 129 8.90 14.07 -9.09
C LEU A 129 10.29 13.45 -8.95
N VAL A 130 10.36 12.13 -9.01
CA VAL A 130 11.60 11.36 -8.97
C VAL A 130 11.67 10.39 -10.16
N PRO A 131 12.88 9.99 -10.62
CA PRO A 131 13.02 8.94 -11.62
C PRO A 131 12.37 7.62 -11.14
N SER A 132 11.82 6.84 -12.06
CA SER A 132 11.34 5.50 -11.73
C SER A 132 12.49 4.60 -11.25
N ARG A 133 12.22 3.57 -10.46
CA ARG A 133 13.24 2.60 -10.02
C ARG A 133 14.01 2.02 -11.20
N LYS A 134 13.31 1.68 -12.29
CA LYS A 134 13.93 1.17 -13.50
C LYS A 134 14.92 2.19 -14.11
N ALA A 135 14.55 3.46 -14.20
CA ALA A 135 15.43 4.51 -14.71
C ALA A 135 16.66 4.73 -13.79
N GLN A 136 16.48 4.59 -12.48
CA GLN A 136 17.59 4.65 -11.52
C GLN A 136 18.55 3.48 -11.68
N GLU A 137 18.03 2.25 -11.81
CA GLU A 137 18.84 1.04 -12.04
C GLU A 137 19.62 1.12 -13.36
N GLU A 138 18.98 1.59 -14.43
CA GLU A 138 19.62 1.81 -15.74
C GLU A 138 20.75 2.85 -15.63
N ALA A 139 20.53 3.97 -14.98
CA ALA A 139 21.54 5.02 -14.79
C ALA A 139 22.75 4.52 -13.95
N VAL A 140 22.51 3.76 -12.88
CA VAL A 140 23.57 3.14 -12.07
C VAL A 140 24.35 2.09 -12.88
N ALA A 141 23.66 1.28 -13.68
CA ALA A 141 24.32 0.29 -14.53
C ALA A 141 25.19 0.95 -15.62
N GLU A 142 24.73 2.06 -16.17
CA GLU A 142 25.49 2.82 -17.16
C GLU A 142 26.73 3.49 -16.56
N ALA A 143 26.60 4.12 -15.39
CA ALA A 143 27.72 4.71 -14.64
C ALA A 143 28.81 3.65 -14.34
N LYS A 144 28.42 2.46 -13.87
CA LYS A 144 29.36 1.36 -13.61
C LYS A 144 30.08 0.87 -14.87
N ARG A 145 29.40 0.85 -16.02
CA ARG A 145 30.05 0.50 -17.30
C ARG A 145 31.09 1.52 -17.72
N GLN A 146 30.82 2.81 -17.50
CA GLN A 146 31.75 3.88 -17.83
C GLN A 146 33.01 3.85 -16.94
N GLU A 147 32.87 3.55 -15.63
CA GLU A 147 34.00 3.38 -14.72
C GLU A 147 34.89 2.19 -15.13
N THR A 148 34.31 1.09 -15.61
CA THR A 148 35.08 -0.10 -16.04
C THR A 148 35.79 0.10 -17.38
N THR A 149 35.44 1.15 -18.12
CA THR A 149 36.00 1.42 -19.48
C THR A 149 37.10 2.49 -19.45
N GLN A 150 37.35 3.14 -18.30
CA GLN A 150 38.53 4.02 -18.20
C GLN A 150 39.78 3.14 -18.03
N PRO A 151 40.76 3.20 -18.94
CA PRO A 151 42.05 2.52 -18.72
C PRO A 151 42.78 3.23 -17.61
N GLU A 152 43.34 2.43 -16.66
CA GLU A 152 44.32 2.95 -15.71
C GLU A 152 45.45 3.64 -16.51
N GLU A 153 45.54 4.95 -16.41
CA GLU A 153 46.73 5.67 -16.86
C GLU A 153 47.92 5.26 -16.04
N PRO A 154 49.07 4.97 -16.66
CA PRO A 154 50.28 4.48 -15.97
C PRO A 154 50.96 5.52 -15.11
#